data_89080c903a15fae6363aad30ca769b59
#
_entry.id   89080c903a15fae6363aad30ca769b59
#
_cell.length_a   1.000
_cell.length_b   1.000
_cell.length_c   1.000
_cell.angle_alpha   90.00
_cell.angle_beta   90.00
_cell.angle_gamma   90.00
#
_symmetry.space_group_name_H-M   'P 1'
#
loop_
_entity.id
_entity.type
_entity.pdbx_description
1 polymer ?
#
loop_
_entity_poly.entity_id
_entity_poly.type
_entity_poly.pdbx_seq_one_letter_code
_entity_poly.pdbx_strand_id
1 'polypeptide(L)'
;MKVVKLSHPNYEYDVHSLVKAFYAEDQVTVITPETKPEKLAELEPQVSLEIELGDTGAKIRVGEETFLWDAETENLADGYKNGLKRFLYRTLSKVTGQKLPWGNLTGIRPTKIAYGMLDEGRSDAEILEFMEQSHYVSEEKALLGIDIAKRERDLLKEIHYEGGYSLYIGIPFCPTTCLYCSFTSYPIAAFRRQVDAYVDAVIKEMDYVAENFKDKVLDTVYIGGGTPTTLEPEQLDRLITALKSKFDFSTVKEFTVEAGRADSITREKLEVLHRHQVSRISVNPQTMKQETLDIIGRKASVE
;
A
#
# COMPACT_ATOMS: atom_id res chain seq x y z
N MET A 1 -8.33 -24.03 -7.53
CA MET A 1 -7.50 -23.15 -8.39
C MET A 1 -8.34 -22.63 -9.54
N LYS A 2 -8.16 -21.38 -9.93
CA LYS A 2 -8.80 -20.74 -11.10
C LYS A 2 -7.75 -20.38 -12.12
N VAL A 3 -7.85 -20.89 -13.34
CA VAL A 3 -6.94 -20.54 -14.44
C VAL A 3 -7.69 -19.64 -15.41
N VAL A 4 -7.11 -18.47 -15.67
CA VAL A 4 -7.64 -17.46 -16.60
C VAL A 4 -6.75 -17.43 -17.82
N LYS A 5 -7.31 -17.66 -19.01
CA LYS A 5 -6.63 -17.50 -20.29
C LYS A 5 -6.92 -16.11 -20.84
N LEU A 6 -5.88 -15.31 -21.01
CA LEU A 6 -5.96 -13.94 -21.56
C LEU A 6 -5.26 -13.89 -22.92
N SER A 7 -5.94 -13.38 -23.93
CA SER A 7 -5.44 -13.36 -25.31
C SER A 7 -4.23 -12.45 -25.53
N HIS A 8 -3.96 -11.51 -24.62
CA HIS A 8 -2.86 -10.56 -24.67
C HIS A 8 -2.35 -10.21 -23.27
N PRO A 9 -1.03 -10.02 -23.03
CA PRO A 9 -0.49 -9.75 -21.69
C PRO A 9 -0.94 -8.41 -21.07
N ASN A 10 -1.45 -7.50 -21.88
CA ASN A 10 -2.02 -6.25 -21.36
C ASN A 10 -3.14 -6.55 -20.38
N TYR A 11 -3.17 -5.80 -19.27
CA TYR A 11 -4.16 -5.91 -18.21
C TYR A 11 -4.12 -7.21 -17.39
N GLU A 12 -3.06 -8.03 -17.50
CA GLU A 12 -2.91 -9.28 -16.73
C GLU A 12 -3.09 -9.04 -15.23
N TYR A 13 -2.42 -8.01 -14.70
CA TYR A 13 -2.54 -7.64 -13.28
C TYR A 13 -3.97 -7.24 -12.88
N ASP A 14 -4.65 -6.44 -13.71
CA ASP A 14 -6.01 -5.97 -13.42
C ASP A 14 -7.01 -7.13 -13.45
N VAL A 15 -6.86 -8.03 -14.44
CA VAL A 15 -7.66 -9.25 -14.56
C VAL A 15 -7.43 -10.18 -13.39
N HIS A 16 -6.16 -10.49 -13.09
CA HIS A 16 -5.79 -11.34 -11.95
C HIS A 16 -6.38 -10.81 -10.63
N SER A 17 -6.19 -9.52 -10.37
CA SER A 17 -6.61 -8.91 -9.11
C SER A 17 -8.12 -8.94 -8.94
N LEU A 18 -8.88 -8.68 -10.01
CA LEU A 18 -10.34 -8.70 -9.94
C LEU A 18 -10.90 -10.12 -9.83
N VAL A 19 -10.35 -11.08 -10.60
CA VAL A 19 -10.75 -12.50 -10.47
C VAL A 19 -10.43 -13.01 -9.06
N LYS A 20 -9.23 -12.69 -8.52
CA LYS A 20 -8.87 -13.06 -7.15
C LYS A 20 -9.80 -12.47 -6.09
N ALA A 21 -10.33 -11.28 -6.32
CA ALA A 21 -11.29 -10.66 -5.40
C ALA A 21 -12.63 -11.43 -5.34
N PHE A 22 -13.09 -12.00 -6.47
CA PHE A 22 -14.29 -12.86 -6.50
C PHE A 22 -14.04 -14.28 -6.00
N TYR A 23 -12.83 -14.79 -6.16
CA TYR A 23 -12.42 -16.16 -5.77
C TYR A 23 -11.32 -16.11 -4.71
N ALA A 24 -11.61 -15.46 -3.58
CA ALA A 24 -10.63 -15.16 -2.52
C ALA A 24 -9.94 -16.42 -1.97
N GLU A 25 -10.65 -17.55 -1.87
CA GLU A 25 -10.12 -18.83 -1.38
C GLU A 25 -9.30 -19.60 -2.43
N ASP A 26 -9.50 -19.28 -3.72
CA ASP A 26 -8.80 -19.97 -4.80
C ASP A 26 -7.42 -19.36 -5.09
N GLN A 27 -6.48 -20.19 -5.48
CA GLN A 27 -5.30 -19.74 -6.19
C GLN A 27 -5.73 -19.33 -7.61
N VAL A 28 -5.42 -18.09 -8.01
CA VAL A 28 -5.69 -17.57 -9.35
C VAL A 28 -4.39 -17.53 -10.14
N THR A 29 -4.39 -18.03 -11.37
CA THR A 29 -3.27 -17.95 -12.29
C THR A 29 -3.76 -17.45 -13.63
N VAL A 30 -3.12 -16.41 -14.17
CA VAL A 30 -3.39 -15.93 -15.53
C VAL A 30 -2.34 -16.51 -16.46
N ILE A 31 -2.78 -17.06 -17.60
CA ILE A 31 -1.92 -17.50 -18.70
C ILE A 31 -2.15 -16.61 -19.91
N THR A 32 -1.07 -16.23 -20.58
CA THR A 32 -1.05 -15.37 -21.76
C THR A 32 -0.21 -16.04 -22.85
N PRO A 33 -0.17 -15.52 -24.09
CA PRO A 33 0.73 -16.02 -25.13
C PRO A 33 2.22 -15.97 -24.75
N GLU A 34 2.59 -15.16 -23.78
CA GLU A 34 3.97 -15.03 -23.27
C GLU A 34 4.31 -16.03 -22.15
N THR A 35 3.32 -16.80 -21.69
CA THR A 35 3.53 -17.84 -20.67
C THR A 35 4.42 -18.96 -21.24
N LYS A 36 5.40 -19.42 -20.44
CA LYS A 36 6.32 -20.47 -20.86
C LYS A 36 5.55 -21.71 -21.35
N PRO A 37 5.99 -22.32 -22.48
CA PRO A 37 5.24 -23.44 -23.10
C PRO A 37 4.94 -24.62 -22.16
N GLU A 38 5.88 -24.97 -21.28
CA GLU A 38 5.70 -26.04 -20.30
C GLU A 38 4.55 -25.73 -19.33
N LYS A 39 4.53 -24.51 -18.80
CA LYS A 39 3.48 -24.05 -17.88
C LYS A 39 2.14 -23.87 -18.61
N LEU A 40 2.17 -23.44 -19.87
CA LEU A 40 0.98 -23.30 -20.70
C LEU A 40 0.33 -24.68 -20.92
N ALA A 41 1.11 -25.71 -21.31
CA ALA A 41 0.61 -27.06 -21.52
C ALA A 41 0.01 -27.69 -20.25
N GLU A 42 0.57 -27.37 -19.08
CA GLU A 42 0.05 -27.84 -17.78
C GLU A 42 -1.29 -27.17 -17.40
N LEU A 43 -1.41 -25.87 -17.64
CA LEU A 43 -2.53 -25.07 -17.14
C LEU A 43 -3.69 -24.93 -18.14
N GLU A 44 -3.44 -25.01 -19.43
CA GLU A 44 -4.47 -24.84 -20.47
C GLU A 44 -5.67 -25.79 -20.35
N PRO A 45 -5.52 -27.08 -19.97
CA PRO A 45 -6.65 -27.96 -19.72
C PRO A 45 -7.50 -27.55 -18.49
N GLN A 46 -6.99 -26.68 -17.63
CA GLN A 46 -7.62 -26.24 -16.39
C GLN A 46 -8.29 -24.86 -16.52
N VAL A 47 -8.29 -24.27 -17.72
CA VAL A 47 -8.85 -22.94 -17.98
C VAL A 47 -10.33 -22.91 -17.59
N SER A 48 -10.67 -22.04 -16.67
CA SER A 48 -12.03 -21.83 -16.17
C SER A 48 -12.65 -20.51 -16.65
N LEU A 49 -11.82 -19.61 -17.15
CA LEU A 49 -12.20 -18.28 -17.67
C LEU A 49 -11.33 -17.94 -18.86
N GLU A 50 -11.90 -17.63 -19.99
CA GLU A 50 -11.19 -17.13 -21.16
C GLU A 50 -11.59 -15.68 -21.46
N ILE A 51 -10.61 -14.82 -21.72
CA ILE A 51 -10.79 -13.41 -22.05
C ILE A 51 -10.06 -13.13 -23.36
N GLU A 52 -10.84 -12.81 -24.37
CA GLU A 52 -10.34 -12.34 -25.67
C GLU A 52 -10.48 -10.81 -25.70
N LEU A 53 -9.35 -10.11 -25.80
CA LEU A 53 -9.31 -8.65 -25.91
C LEU A 53 -9.29 -8.27 -27.39
N GLY A 54 -10.14 -7.34 -27.80
CA GLY A 54 -10.16 -6.70 -29.12
C GLY A 54 -9.93 -5.21 -29.01
N ASP A 55 -9.75 -4.53 -30.14
CA ASP A 55 -9.46 -3.09 -30.19
C ASP A 55 -10.65 -2.25 -29.69
N THR A 56 -11.88 -2.70 -29.95
CA THR A 56 -13.13 -1.99 -29.60
C THR A 56 -14.01 -2.77 -28.63
N GLY A 57 -13.50 -3.80 -27.95
CA GLY A 57 -14.29 -4.58 -27.03
C GLY A 57 -13.59 -5.80 -26.48
N ALA A 58 -14.33 -6.66 -25.80
CA ALA A 58 -13.81 -7.91 -25.27
C ALA A 58 -14.91 -8.99 -25.22
N LYS A 59 -14.43 -10.25 -25.21
CA LYS A 59 -15.28 -11.42 -25.04
C LYS A 59 -14.80 -12.22 -23.83
N ILE A 60 -15.72 -12.59 -22.96
CA ILE A 60 -15.43 -13.45 -21.81
C ILE A 60 -16.24 -14.74 -21.95
N ARG A 61 -15.56 -15.89 -21.78
CA ARG A 61 -16.21 -17.21 -21.73
C ARG A 61 -15.96 -17.83 -20.35
N VAL A 62 -17.06 -18.28 -19.73
CA VAL A 62 -17.04 -19.00 -18.44
C VAL A 62 -17.87 -20.26 -18.60
N GLY A 63 -17.21 -21.41 -18.66
CA GLY A 63 -17.89 -22.67 -19.02
C GLY A 63 -18.52 -22.59 -20.41
N GLU A 64 -19.83 -22.82 -20.49
CA GLU A 64 -20.61 -22.73 -21.74
C GLU A 64 -21.15 -21.31 -22.03
N GLU A 65 -21.12 -20.40 -21.04
CA GLU A 65 -21.64 -19.03 -21.22
C GLU A 65 -20.59 -18.12 -21.86
N THR A 66 -21.06 -17.28 -22.79
CA THR A 66 -20.26 -16.28 -23.47
C THR A 66 -20.87 -14.90 -23.27
N PHE A 67 -20.04 -13.96 -22.86
CA PHE A 67 -20.39 -12.56 -22.65
C PHE A 67 -19.60 -11.71 -23.64
N LEU A 68 -20.27 -10.71 -24.20
CA LEU A 68 -19.66 -9.77 -25.16
C LEU A 68 -19.74 -8.36 -24.59
N TRP A 69 -18.72 -7.59 -24.81
CA TRP A 69 -18.66 -6.18 -24.54
C TRP A 69 -18.16 -5.44 -25.76
N ASP A 70 -18.88 -4.39 -26.13
CA ASP A 70 -18.52 -3.46 -27.18
C ASP A 70 -18.23 -2.11 -26.53
N ALA A 71 -17.00 -1.66 -26.66
CA ALA A 71 -16.51 -0.41 -26.10
C ALA A 71 -17.20 0.83 -26.71
N GLU A 72 -17.70 0.75 -27.94
CA GLU A 72 -18.41 1.84 -28.59
C GLU A 72 -19.79 2.11 -27.97
N THR A 73 -20.36 1.11 -27.29
CA THR A 73 -21.67 1.22 -26.61
C THR A 73 -21.57 1.83 -25.21
N GLU A 74 -20.39 1.96 -24.66
CA GLU A 74 -20.14 2.56 -23.34
C GLU A 74 -19.38 3.88 -23.49
N ASN A 75 -19.67 4.85 -22.64
CA ASN A 75 -18.87 6.06 -22.55
C ASN A 75 -17.50 5.71 -21.91
N LEU A 76 -16.46 5.61 -22.71
CA LEU A 76 -15.10 5.31 -22.28
C LEU A 76 -14.28 6.58 -21.97
N ALA A 77 -14.88 7.62 -21.44
CA ALA A 77 -14.16 8.82 -21.03
C ALA A 77 -12.98 8.51 -20.08
N ASP A 78 -13.07 7.39 -19.35
CA ASP A 78 -12.04 6.87 -18.43
C ASP A 78 -11.18 5.74 -19.04
N GLY A 79 -11.30 5.48 -20.34
CA GLY A 79 -10.46 4.58 -21.13
C GLY A 79 -10.85 3.11 -21.12
N TYR A 80 -10.30 2.36 -22.06
CA TYR A 80 -10.57 0.93 -22.30
C TYR A 80 -10.35 0.06 -21.05
N LYS A 81 -9.28 0.31 -20.30
CA LYS A 81 -8.96 -0.43 -19.07
C LYS A 81 -10.12 -0.43 -18.06
N ASN A 82 -10.70 0.72 -17.80
CA ASN A 82 -11.79 0.84 -16.84
C ASN A 82 -13.07 0.21 -17.38
N GLY A 83 -13.36 0.34 -18.67
CA GLY A 83 -14.45 -0.37 -19.34
C GLY A 83 -14.31 -1.89 -19.22
N LEU A 84 -13.12 -2.43 -19.50
CA LEU A 84 -12.80 -3.85 -19.35
C LEU A 84 -13.02 -4.33 -17.90
N LYS A 85 -12.57 -3.56 -16.92
CA LYS A 85 -12.77 -3.88 -15.48
C LYS A 85 -14.28 -3.88 -15.12
N ARG A 86 -15.06 -2.93 -15.62
CA ARG A 86 -16.52 -2.93 -15.45
C ARG A 86 -17.16 -4.15 -16.07
N PHE A 87 -16.78 -4.48 -17.29
CA PHE A 87 -17.29 -5.66 -18.00
C PHE A 87 -16.97 -6.96 -17.26
N LEU A 88 -15.70 -7.14 -16.86
CA LEU A 88 -15.27 -8.31 -16.10
C LEU A 88 -16.01 -8.41 -14.76
N TYR A 89 -16.19 -7.29 -14.05
CA TYR A 89 -16.93 -7.25 -12.80
C TYR A 89 -18.39 -7.70 -12.99
N ARG A 90 -19.10 -7.14 -13.99
CA ARG A 90 -20.49 -7.52 -14.29
C ARG A 90 -20.61 -8.99 -14.62
N THR A 91 -19.69 -9.50 -15.42
CA THR A 91 -19.65 -10.93 -15.81
C THR A 91 -19.45 -11.82 -14.59
N LEU A 92 -18.41 -11.55 -13.77
CA LEU A 92 -18.12 -12.33 -12.57
C LEU A 92 -19.23 -12.23 -11.53
N SER A 93 -19.80 -11.04 -11.34
CA SER A 93 -20.93 -10.83 -10.43
C SER A 93 -22.15 -11.66 -10.86
N LYS A 94 -22.45 -11.72 -12.17
CA LYS A 94 -23.54 -12.55 -12.71
C LYS A 94 -23.28 -14.04 -12.52
N VAL A 95 -22.08 -14.50 -12.83
CA VAL A 95 -21.70 -15.92 -12.74
C VAL A 95 -21.62 -16.43 -11.29
N THR A 96 -21.12 -15.60 -10.38
CA THR A 96 -20.95 -15.99 -8.98
C THR A 96 -22.11 -15.63 -8.06
N GLY A 97 -23.00 -14.74 -8.50
CA GLY A 97 -24.06 -14.15 -7.67
C GLY A 97 -23.54 -13.18 -6.59
N GLN A 98 -22.24 -12.86 -6.60
CA GLN A 98 -21.60 -12.03 -5.59
C GLN A 98 -21.52 -10.57 -6.03
N LYS A 99 -21.55 -9.66 -5.05
CA LYS A 99 -21.20 -8.25 -5.20
C LYS A 99 -20.07 -7.91 -4.23
N LEU A 100 -19.00 -7.34 -4.76
CA LEU A 100 -17.87 -6.93 -3.92
C LEU A 100 -18.14 -5.54 -3.31
N PRO A 101 -17.86 -5.33 -2.01
CA PRO A 101 -18.14 -4.04 -1.37
C PRO A 101 -17.42 -2.84 -2.01
N TRP A 102 -16.19 -3.05 -2.53
CA TRP A 102 -15.43 -2.04 -3.26
C TRP A 102 -15.58 -2.16 -4.79
N GLY A 103 -16.56 -2.91 -5.26
CA GLY A 103 -16.84 -3.07 -6.68
C GLY A 103 -15.65 -3.57 -7.49
N ASN A 104 -15.35 -2.91 -8.60
CA ASN A 104 -14.21 -3.25 -9.47
C ASN A 104 -12.88 -2.61 -9.04
N LEU A 105 -12.85 -1.89 -7.91
CA LEU A 105 -11.64 -1.25 -7.40
C LEU A 105 -10.72 -2.28 -6.76
N THR A 106 -9.55 -2.50 -7.34
CA THR A 106 -8.54 -3.44 -6.87
C THR A 106 -7.17 -2.78 -6.83
N GLY A 107 -6.40 -3.01 -5.75
CA GLY A 107 -5.02 -2.58 -5.65
C GLY A 107 -4.78 -1.07 -5.52
N ILE A 108 -5.80 -0.25 -5.27
CA ILE A 108 -5.70 1.21 -5.10
C ILE A 108 -6.30 1.65 -3.76
N ARG A 109 -6.01 2.90 -3.38
CA ARG A 109 -6.70 3.59 -2.28
C ARG A 109 -8.02 4.18 -2.82
N PRO A 110 -9.21 3.63 -2.51
CA PRO A 110 -10.48 4.14 -3.04
C PRO A 110 -10.77 5.58 -2.60
N THR A 111 -10.31 5.95 -1.39
CA THR A 111 -10.43 7.32 -0.85
C THR A 111 -9.77 8.36 -1.73
N LYS A 112 -8.74 8.00 -2.53
CA LYS A 112 -8.08 8.91 -3.45
C LYS A 112 -9.01 9.41 -4.56
N ILE A 113 -9.98 8.58 -4.98
CA ILE A 113 -11.00 8.98 -5.97
C ILE A 113 -11.90 10.04 -5.35
N ALA A 114 -12.45 9.75 -4.15
CA ALA A 114 -13.30 10.71 -3.44
C ALA A 114 -12.55 12.01 -3.13
N TYR A 115 -11.27 11.93 -2.72
CA TYR A 115 -10.43 13.09 -2.45
C TYR A 115 -10.29 14.00 -3.69
N GLY A 116 -9.92 13.42 -4.84
CA GLY A 116 -9.77 14.19 -6.09
C GLY A 116 -11.07 14.87 -6.51
N MET A 117 -12.20 14.19 -6.41
CA MET A 117 -13.50 14.76 -6.73
C MET A 117 -13.93 15.87 -5.75
N LEU A 118 -13.59 15.75 -4.45
CA LEU A 118 -13.79 16.82 -3.47
C LEU A 118 -12.94 18.05 -3.79
N ASP A 119 -11.72 17.88 -4.28
CA ASP A 119 -10.86 18.99 -4.70
C ASP A 119 -11.38 19.67 -5.97
N GLU A 120 -12.06 18.93 -6.84
CA GLU A 120 -12.81 19.49 -7.99
C GLU A 120 -14.11 20.20 -7.58
N GLY A 121 -14.48 20.19 -6.29
CA GLY A 121 -15.68 20.83 -5.77
C GLY A 121 -16.96 20.01 -5.95
N ARG A 122 -16.86 18.71 -6.23
CA ARG A 122 -18.01 17.81 -6.34
C ARG A 122 -18.69 17.62 -4.98
N SER A 123 -20.02 17.50 -5.03
CA SER A 123 -20.83 17.16 -3.85
C SER A 123 -20.71 15.68 -3.47
N ASP A 124 -21.02 15.35 -2.22
CA ASP A 124 -21.08 13.97 -1.74
C ASP A 124 -21.99 13.09 -2.60
N ALA A 125 -23.12 13.62 -3.03
CA ALA A 125 -24.09 12.89 -3.88
C ALA A 125 -23.48 12.55 -5.25
N GLU A 126 -22.78 13.48 -5.89
CA GLU A 126 -22.10 13.23 -7.17
C GLU A 126 -20.96 12.22 -7.03
N ILE A 127 -20.22 12.26 -5.92
CA ILE A 127 -19.15 11.29 -5.64
C ILE A 127 -19.73 9.90 -5.39
N LEU A 128 -20.79 9.81 -4.59
CA LEU A 128 -21.51 8.56 -4.33
C LEU A 128 -22.00 7.95 -5.63
N GLU A 129 -22.74 8.71 -6.43
CA GLU A 129 -23.26 8.26 -7.72
C GLU A 129 -22.15 7.78 -8.65
N PHE A 130 -21.05 8.52 -8.73
CA PHE A 130 -19.90 8.12 -9.55
C PHE A 130 -19.28 6.80 -9.07
N MET A 131 -19.08 6.63 -7.76
CA MET A 131 -18.49 5.40 -7.21
C MET A 131 -19.38 4.19 -7.41
N GLU A 132 -20.72 4.37 -7.30
CA GLU A 132 -21.68 3.30 -7.52
C GLU A 132 -21.80 2.94 -9.01
N GLN A 133 -21.96 3.92 -9.89
CA GLN A 133 -22.20 3.67 -11.32
C GLN A 133 -20.94 3.29 -12.09
N SER A 134 -19.82 3.96 -11.81
CA SER A 134 -18.58 3.73 -12.55
C SER A 134 -17.71 2.60 -11.98
N HIS A 135 -17.86 2.32 -10.68
CA HIS A 135 -17.02 1.35 -9.99
C HIS A 135 -17.77 0.23 -9.26
N TYR A 136 -19.11 0.27 -9.22
CA TYR A 136 -19.96 -0.70 -8.51
C TYR A 136 -19.63 -0.81 -7.01
N VAL A 137 -19.10 0.26 -6.41
CA VAL A 137 -18.84 0.34 -4.98
C VAL A 137 -20.17 0.39 -4.23
N SER A 138 -20.28 -0.33 -3.11
CA SER A 138 -21.49 -0.24 -2.29
C SER A 138 -21.63 1.16 -1.66
N GLU A 139 -22.88 1.59 -1.44
CA GLU A 139 -23.18 2.88 -0.79
C GLU A 139 -22.41 3.05 0.53
N GLU A 140 -22.41 2.01 1.39
CA GLU A 140 -21.68 2.01 2.66
C GLU A 140 -20.18 2.34 2.47
N LYS A 141 -19.54 1.70 1.49
CA LYS A 141 -18.09 1.90 1.22
C LYS A 141 -17.81 3.21 0.51
N ALA A 142 -18.68 3.67 -0.34
CA ALA A 142 -18.57 4.97 -0.98
C ALA A 142 -18.67 6.11 0.06
N LEU A 143 -19.66 6.06 0.95
CA LEU A 143 -19.81 7.03 2.04
C LEU A 143 -18.62 7.00 3.01
N LEU A 144 -18.14 5.81 3.37
CA LEU A 144 -16.90 5.68 4.16
C LEU A 144 -15.71 6.32 3.45
N GLY A 145 -15.55 6.10 2.15
CA GLY A 145 -14.49 6.70 1.34
C GLY A 145 -14.55 8.22 1.32
N ILE A 146 -15.75 8.79 1.20
CA ILE A 146 -16.01 10.24 1.22
C ILE A 146 -15.67 10.83 2.61
N ASP A 147 -16.12 10.20 3.70
CA ASP A 147 -15.82 10.66 5.06
C ASP A 147 -14.32 10.67 5.34
N ILE A 148 -13.62 9.60 4.98
CA ILE A 148 -12.16 9.53 5.11
C ILE A 148 -11.48 10.62 4.28
N ALA A 149 -11.88 10.81 3.02
CA ALA A 149 -11.29 11.81 2.15
C ALA A 149 -11.47 13.25 2.70
N LYS A 150 -12.63 13.55 3.31
CA LYS A 150 -12.87 14.85 3.98
C LYS A 150 -11.93 15.04 5.16
N ARG A 151 -11.76 14.01 5.99
CA ARG A 151 -10.84 14.06 7.14
C ARG A 151 -9.39 14.21 6.70
N GLU A 152 -8.97 13.44 5.68
CA GLU A 152 -7.63 13.60 5.08
C GLU A 152 -7.42 15.04 4.58
N ARG A 153 -8.39 15.59 3.86
CA ARG A 153 -8.31 16.96 3.34
C ARG A 153 -8.19 17.99 4.45
N ASP A 154 -8.94 17.83 5.55
CA ASP A 154 -8.88 18.76 6.68
C ASP A 154 -7.52 18.69 7.41
N LEU A 155 -6.96 17.49 7.59
CA LEU A 155 -5.63 17.32 8.18
C LEU A 155 -4.52 17.89 7.28
N LEU A 156 -4.63 17.68 5.97
CA LEU A 156 -3.62 18.13 5.01
C LEU A 156 -3.64 19.63 4.73
N LYS A 157 -4.66 20.39 5.18
CA LYS A 157 -4.68 21.86 5.10
C LYS A 157 -3.54 22.52 5.89
N GLU A 158 -3.00 21.83 6.88
CA GLU A 158 -1.94 22.37 7.73
C GLU A 158 -0.54 22.18 7.18
N ILE A 159 -0.36 21.43 6.10
CA ILE A 159 0.92 21.19 5.45
C ILE A 159 1.11 22.11 4.23
N HIS A 160 2.38 22.38 3.91
CA HIS A 160 2.76 23.27 2.80
C HIS A 160 2.89 22.46 1.50
N TYR A 161 1.77 22.18 0.82
CA TYR A 161 1.71 21.27 -0.32
C TYR A 161 2.69 21.59 -1.46
N GLU A 162 2.87 22.89 -1.78
CA GLU A 162 3.74 23.35 -2.88
C GLU A 162 5.16 23.70 -2.41
N GLY A 163 5.29 24.22 -1.21
CA GLY A 163 6.55 24.71 -0.66
C GLY A 163 7.15 23.86 0.44
N GLY A 164 6.48 22.77 0.85
CA GLY A 164 6.89 21.90 1.93
C GLY A 164 7.43 20.55 1.46
N TYR A 165 7.97 19.80 2.43
CA TYR A 165 8.40 18.41 2.24
C TYR A 165 8.29 17.63 3.53
N SER A 166 8.25 16.31 3.39
CA SER A 166 8.34 15.34 4.48
C SER A 166 9.67 14.61 4.40
N LEU A 167 10.36 14.48 5.53
CA LEU A 167 11.64 13.77 5.61
C LEU A 167 11.44 12.37 6.14
N TYR A 168 11.82 11.36 5.36
CA TYR A 168 11.83 9.96 5.76
C TYR A 168 13.26 9.48 5.99
N ILE A 169 13.52 8.88 7.16
CA ILE A 169 14.82 8.28 7.52
C ILE A 169 14.60 6.79 7.69
N GLY A 170 15.24 5.99 6.86
CA GLY A 170 15.15 4.54 6.89
C GLY A 170 16.20 3.90 7.81
N ILE A 171 15.77 3.05 8.75
CA ILE A 171 16.66 2.20 9.56
C ILE A 171 16.45 0.75 9.12
N PRO A 172 17.37 0.13 8.37
CA PRO A 172 17.13 -1.15 7.73
C PRO A 172 17.34 -2.36 8.67
N PHE A 173 17.59 -2.12 9.95
CA PHE A 173 17.86 -3.18 10.91
C PHE A 173 16.60 -3.63 11.63
N CYS A 174 16.52 -4.96 11.90
CA CYS A 174 15.48 -5.58 12.72
C CYS A 174 16.08 -6.55 13.72
N PRO A 175 15.42 -6.88 14.85
CA PRO A 175 15.88 -7.96 15.73
C PRO A 175 16.02 -9.29 14.98
N THR A 176 15.02 -9.63 14.16
CA THR A 176 14.97 -10.78 13.24
C THR A 176 14.13 -10.42 12.03
N THR A 177 14.29 -11.13 10.91
CA THR A 177 13.39 -10.99 9.75
C THR A 177 12.10 -11.78 9.99
N CYS A 178 10.94 -11.11 9.93
CA CYS A 178 9.64 -11.78 10.05
C CYS A 178 9.33 -12.59 8.79
N LEU A 179 8.67 -13.73 8.93
CA LEU A 179 8.35 -14.66 7.83
C LEU A 179 7.65 -13.99 6.63
N TYR A 180 6.80 -13.01 6.88
CA TYR A 180 6.02 -12.31 5.85
C TYR A 180 6.67 -11.03 5.32
N CYS A 181 7.85 -10.64 5.84
CA CYS A 181 8.43 -9.33 5.56
C CYS A 181 8.99 -9.25 4.13
N SER A 182 8.50 -8.27 3.36
CA SER A 182 9.00 -7.93 2.03
C SER A 182 9.87 -6.66 2.01
N PHE A 183 10.04 -5.99 3.15
CA PHE A 183 10.87 -4.80 3.28
C PHE A 183 12.35 -5.15 3.44
N THR A 184 13.21 -4.16 3.19
CA THR A 184 14.63 -4.26 3.52
C THR A 184 14.80 -4.43 5.02
N SER A 185 15.23 -5.61 5.45
CA SER A 185 15.30 -6.01 6.84
C SER A 185 16.55 -6.86 7.07
N TYR A 186 17.55 -6.27 7.74
CA TYR A 186 18.78 -6.93 8.10
C TYR A 186 18.80 -7.29 9.59
N PRO A 187 18.97 -8.59 9.96
CA PRO A 187 19.08 -8.98 11.36
C PRO A 187 20.24 -8.26 12.05
N ILE A 188 19.94 -7.46 13.08
CA ILE A 188 20.91 -6.62 13.77
C ILE A 188 22.12 -7.40 14.30
N ALA A 189 21.93 -8.66 14.69
CA ALA A 189 23.00 -9.51 15.20
C ALA A 189 24.14 -9.71 14.18
N ALA A 190 23.82 -9.77 12.89
CA ALA A 190 24.81 -9.93 11.81
C ALA A 190 25.50 -8.60 11.45
N PHE A 191 24.85 -7.46 11.71
CA PHE A 191 25.28 -6.13 11.25
C PHE A 191 25.70 -5.19 12.39
N ARG A 192 25.72 -5.65 13.64
CA ARG A 192 25.97 -4.82 14.83
C ARG A 192 27.20 -3.92 14.70
N ARG A 193 28.28 -4.42 14.10
CA ARG A 193 29.54 -3.67 13.91
C ARG A 193 29.44 -2.56 12.86
N GLN A 194 28.39 -2.56 12.03
CA GLN A 194 28.20 -1.62 10.93
C GLN A 194 27.18 -0.53 11.27
N VAL A 195 26.44 -0.67 12.38
CA VAL A 195 25.36 0.24 12.74
C VAL A 195 25.86 1.68 12.92
N ASP A 196 26.99 1.87 13.60
CA ASP A 196 27.53 3.20 13.81
C ASP A 196 27.97 3.87 12.50
N ALA A 197 28.62 3.11 11.62
CA ALA A 197 28.98 3.61 10.29
C ALA A 197 27.73 3.92 9.43
N TYR A 198 26.67 3.13 9.58
CA TYR A 198 25.39 3.42 8.94
C TYR A 198 24.77 4.72 9.44
N VAL A 199 24.74 4.92 10.76
CA VAL A 199 24.23 6.18 11.36
C VAL A 199 25.05 7.38 10.90
N ASP A 200 26.39 7.25 10.81
CA ASP A 200 27.26 8.31 10.28
C ASP A 200 26.95 8.61 8.80
N ALA A 201 26.69 7.59 7.99
CA ALA A 201 26.31 7.77 6.59
C ALA A 201 24.96 8.51 6.46
N VAL A 202 23.95 8.12 7.26
CA VAL A 202 22.64 8.81 7.29
C VAL A 202 22.81 10.28 7.70
N ILE A 203 23.63 10.57 8.73
CA ILE A 203 23.91 11.94 9.17
C ILE A 203 24.58 12.75 8.05
N LYS A 204 25.46 12.14 7.26
CA LYS A 204 26.05 12.78 6.08
C LYS A 204 25.04 13.02 4.96
N GLU A 205 24.11 12.10 4.73
CA GLU A 205 23.01 12.31 3.78
C GLU A 205 22.08 13.45 4.22
N MET A 206 21.85 13.61 5.53
CA MET A 206 21.09 14.75 6.06
C MET A 206 21.75 16.10 5.72
N ASP A 207 23.10 16.21 5.68
CA ASP A 207 23.77 17.44 5.26
C ASP A 207 23.41 17.82 3.83
N TYR A 208 23.39 16.83 2.93
CA TYR A 208 23.01 17.03 1.55
C TYR A 208 21.54 17.46 1.42
N VAL A 209 20.64 16.81 2.16
CA VAL A 209 19.20 17.17 2.14
C VAL A 209 19.00 18.58 2.70
N ALA A 210 19.61 18.91 3.84
CA ALA A 210 19.49 20.22 4.45
C ALA A 210 19.94 21.35 3.51
N GLU A 211 21.02 21.15 2.76
CA GLU A 211 21.53 22.15 1.80
C GLU A 211 20.57 22.29 0.59
N ASN A 212 20.07 21.18 0.05
CA ASN A 212 19.26 21.20 -1.17
C ASN A 212 17.79 21.54 -0.93
N PHE A 213 17.29 21.47 0.31
CA PHE A 213 15.90 21.77 0.68
C PHE A 213 15.79 22.98 1.62
N LYS A 214 16.85 23.80 1.76
CA LYS A 214 16.89 24.96 2.67
C LYS A 214 15.79 26.01 2.42
N ASP A 215 15.29 26.12 1.18
CA ASP A 215 14.24 27.06 0.80
C ASP A 215 12.83 26.44 0.92
N LYS A 216 12.72 25.26 1.49
CA LYS A 216 11.45 24.54 1.67
C LYS A 216 11.12 24.33 3.14
N VAL A 217 9.83 24.22 3.44
CA VAL A 217 9.33 24.02 4.81
C VAL A 217 9.31 22.53 5.14
N LEU A 218 9.93 22.12 6.25
CA LEU A 218 9.84 20.75 6.74
C LEU A 218 8.52 20.58 7.51
N ASP A 219 7.58 19.83 6.93
CA ASP A 219 6.27 19.60 7.52
C ASP A 219 6.23 18.40 8.47
N THR A 220 6.84 17.28 8.08
CA THR A 220 6.84 16.06 8.89
C THR A 220 8.19 15.35 8.85
N VAL A 221 8.49 14.62 9.93
CA VAL A 221 9.66 13.74 10.03
C VAL A 221 9.19 12.34 10.41
N TYR A 222 9.65 11.35 9.68
CA TYR A 222 9.33 9.95 9.93
C TYR A 222 10.60 9.09 9.93
N ILE A 223 10.89 8.45 11.05
CA ILE A 223 11.98 7.45 11.16
C ILE A 223 11.32 6.07 11.15
N GLY A 224 11.58 5.30 10.10
CA GLY A 224 10.95 4.00 9.87
C GLY A 224 11.90 3.01 9.19
N GLY A 225 11.34 2.08 8.43
CA GLY A 225 12.09 1.08 7.64
C GLY A 225 11.97 -0.33 8.20
N GLY A 226 13.05 -0.91 8.69
CA GLY A 226 13.03 -2.17 9.42
C GLY A 226 12.43 -1.99 10.81
N THR A 227 13.27 -1.55 11.75
CA THR A 227 12.83 -1.24 13.13
C THR A 227 13.77 -0.22 13.75
N PRO A 228 13.43 1.08 13.79
CA PRO A 228 14.30 2.12 14.34
C PRO A 228 14.75 1.87 15.78
N THR A 229 13.91 1.26 16.60
CA THR A 229 14.23 0.90 17.99
C THR A 229 15.20 -0.30 18.13
N THR A 230 15.75 -0.83 17.03
CA THR A 230 16.93 -1.71 17.08
C THR A 230 18.21 -0.95 17.38
N LEU A 231 18.25 0.35 17.09
CA LEU A 231 19.37 1.21 17.48
C LEU A 231 19.48 1.26 19.01
N GLU A 232 20.71 1.31 19.51
CA GLU A 232 20.94 1.52 20.94
C GLU A 232 20.58 2.97 21.34
N PRO A 233 20.32 3.24 22.65
CA PRO A 233 19.91 4.58 23.09
C PRO A 233 20.84 5.71 22.63
N GLU A 234 22.17 5.47 22.68
CA GLU A 234 23.17 6.45 22.27
C GLU A 234 23.15 6.71 20.75
N GLN A 235 22.87 5.67 19.96
CA GLN A 235 22.75 5.77 18.51
C GLN A 235 21.49 6.55 18.10
N LEU A 236 20.35 6.28 18.78
CA LEU A 236 19.12 7.04 18.60
C LEU A 236 19.30 8.52 18.99
N ASP A 237 19.92 8.77 20.13
CA ASP A 237 20.20 10.12 20.62
C ASP A 237 21.09 10.89 19.63
N ARG A 238 22.17 10.28 19.16
CA ARG A 238 23.08 10.85 18.16
C ARG A 238 22.37 11.18 16.85
N LEU A 239 21.56 10.25 16.33
CA LEU A 239 20.82 10.42 15.09
C LEU A 239 19.82 11.59 15.20
N ILE A 240 19.02 11.62 16.26
CA ILE A 240 17.98 12.65 16.45
C ILE A 240 18.60 14.01 16.79
N THR A 241 19.68 14.03 17.54
CA THR A 241 20.44 15.28 17.81
C THR A 241 20.98 15.88 16.50
N ALA A 242 21.59 15.06 15.65
CA ALA A 242 22.07 15.50 14.35
C ALA A 242 20.92 16.01 13.46
N LEU A 243 19.81 15.28 13.44
CA LEU A 243 18.61 15.68 12.70
C LEU A 243 18.10 17.07 13.15
N LYS A 244 17.92 17.29 14.44
CA LYS A 244 17.43 18.55 15.00
C LYS A 244 18.41 19.73 14.85
N SER A 245 19.71 19.43 14.72
CA SER A 245 20.73 20.45 14.48
C SER A 245 20.79 20.96 13.04
N LYS A 246 20.28 20.16 12.08
CA LYS A 246 20.39 20.42 10.65
C LYS A 246 19.07 20.93 10.03
N PHE A 247 17.94 20.66 10.64
CA PHE A 247 16.63 21.00 10.13
C PHE A 247 15.83 21.85 11.12
N ASP A 248 15.03 22.79 10.60
CA ASP A 248 14.14 23.60 11.42
C ASP A 248 12.88 22.80 11.82
N PHE A 249 12.78 22.49 13.10
CA PHE A 249 11.65 21.76 13.69
C PHE A 249 10.48 22.67 14.12
N SER A 250 10.60 23.98 13.99
CA SER A 250 9.53 24.91 14.40
C SER A 250 8.25 24.75 13.59
N THR A 251 8.37 24.25 12.36
CA THR A 251 7.25 24.01 11.43
C THR A 251 6.77 22.56 11.40
N VAL A 252 7.53 21.64 12.01
CA VAL A 252 7.21 20.20 12.00
C VAL A 252 5.91 19.90 12.74
N LYS A 253 4.91 19.39 12.03
CA LYS A 253 3.58 19.05 12.54
C LYS A 253 3.55 17.67 13.20
N GLU A 254 4.30 16.71 12.66
CA GLU A 254 4.42 15.36 13.21
C GLU A 254 5.88 14.88 13.12
N PHE A 255 6.39 14.40 14.25
CA PHE A 255 7.65 13.65 14.31
C PHE A 255 7.37 12.24 14.82
N THR A 256 7.40 11.27 13.90
CA THR A 256 7.10 9.86 14.18
C THR A 256 8.35 9.02 14.17
N VAL A 257 8.45 8.09 15.13
CA VAL A 257 9.46 7.03 15.16
C VAL A 257 8.76 5.67 15.28
N GLU A 258 9.03 4.75 14.34
CA GLU A 258 8.52 3.39 14.44
C GLU A 258 9.21 2.61 15.56
N ALA A 259 8.39 2.05 16.44
CA ALA A 259 8.75 1.09 17.48
C ALA A 259 8.00 -0.25 17.21
N GLY A 260 8.04 -0.68 15.95
CA GLY A 260 7.19 -1.76 15.40
C GLY A 260 7.41 -3.15 16.00
N ARG A 261 8.43 -3.30 16.84
CA ARG A 261 8.82 -4.56 17.48
C ARG A 261 8.89 -4.38 18.99
N ALA A 262 7.98 -5.00 19.75
CA ALA A 262 7.99 -4.94 21.21
C ALA A 262 9.32 -5.43 21.82
N ASP A 263 9.92 -6.45 21.23
CA ASP A 263 11.22 -7.01 21.64
C ASP A 263 12.43 -6.09 21.39
N SER A 264 12.24 -4.93 20.74
CA SER A 264 13.27 -3.92 20.53
C SER A 264 13.10 -2.66 21.39
N ILE A 265 11.98 -2.56 22.14
CA ILE A 265 11.65 -1.40 22.95
C ILE A 265 12.26 -1.59 24.34
N THR A 266 13.00 -0.58 24.80
CA THR A 266 13.44 -0.50 26.21
C THR A 266 13.08 0.86 26.79
N ARG A 267 13.07 0.96 28.12
CA ARG A 267 12.76 2.20 28.82
C ARG A 267 13.72 3.32 28.42
N GLU A 268 15.02 3.02 28.33
CA GLU A 268 16.06 3.98 27.99
C GLU A 268 15.85 4.56 26.58
N LYS A 269 15.43 3.71 25.60
CA LYS A 269 15.09 4.17 24.26
C LYS A 269 13.88 5.08 24.25
N LEU A 270 12.84 4.73 25.00
CA LEU A 270 11.67 5.59 25.14
C LEU A 270 11.99 6.92 25.81
N GLU A 271 12.88 6.94 26.82
CA GLU A 271 13.36 8.16 27.46
C GLU A 271 14.14 9.05 26.49
N VAL A 272 14.93 8.46 25.57
CA VAL A 272 15.58 9.20 24.49
C VAL A 272 14.52 9.85 23.58
N LEU A 273 13.55 9.07 23.09
CA LEU A 273 12.51 9.59 22.21
C LEU A 273 11.69 10.71 22.89
N HIS A 274 11.35 10.52 24.15
CA HIS A 274 10.64 11.53 24.95
C HIS A 274 11.47 12.81 25.13
N ARG A 275 12.76 12.71 25.48
CA ARG A 275 13.68 13.86 25.64
C ARG A 275 13.78 14.66 24.34
N HIS A 276 13.74 13.98 23.20
CA HIS A 276 13.73 14.62 21.88
C HIS A 276 12.35 15.08 21.42
N GLN A 277 11.31 14.98 22.28
CA GLN A 277 9.97 15.42 21.94
C GLN A 277 9.41 14.75 20.65
N VAL A 278 9.70 13.46 20.48
CA VAL A 278 9.05 12.66 19.44
C VAL A 278 7.55 12.69 19.71
N SER A 279 6.76 13.19 18.75
CA SER A 279 5.32 13.42 18.97
C SER A 279 4.51 12.12 18.87
N ARG A 280 5.04 11.09 18.17
CA ARG A 280 4.34 9.83 17.94
C ARG A 280 5.31 8.67 17.82
N ILE A 281 4.94 7.55 18.42
CA ILE A 281 5.56 6.24 18.17
C ILE A 281 4.52 5.25 17.65
N SER A 282 4.96 4.32 16.80
CA SER A 282 4.12 3.26 16.25
C SER A 282 4.53 1.92 16.85
N VAL A 283 3.66 1.29 17.63
CA VAL A 283 3.89 -0.03 18.23
C VAL A 283 2.96 -1.05 17.59
N ASN A 284 3.56 -2.12 17.02
CA ASN A 284 2.85 -3.10 16.22
C ASN A 284 2.93 -4.51 16.86
N PRO A 285 1.95 -4.93 17.68
CA PRO A 285 1.95 -6.27 18.27
C PRO A 285 1.79 -7.38 17.22
N GLN A 286 1.20 -7.10 16.06
CA GLN A 286 0.85 -8.00 14.94
C GLN A 286 -0.29 -8.96 15.28
N THR A 287 -0.22 -9.63 16.43
CA THR A 287 -1.22 -10.58 16.93
C THR A 287 -1.07 -10.73 18.43
N MET A 288 -2.15 -11.12 19.08
CA MET A 288 -2.19 -11.49 20.51
C MET A 288 -2.23 -13.02 20.69
N LYS A 289 -1.76 -13.80 19.69
CA LYS A 289 -1.61 -15.25 19.78
C LYS A 289 -0.14 -15.62 19.78
N GLN A 290 0.36 -16.21 20.86
CA GLN A 290 1.77 -16.59 21.01
C GLN A 290 2.23 -17.54 19.89
N GLU A 291 1.44 -18.57 19.60
CA GLU A 291 1.74 -19.53 18.51
C GLU A 291 1.98 -18.81 17.16
N THR A 292 1.18 -17.80 16.85
CA THR A 292 1.37 -17.03 15.60
C THR A 292 2.62 -16.16 15.67
N LEU A 293 2.95 -15.54 16.82
CA LEU A 293 4.21 -14.81 16.99
C LEU A 293 5.43 -15.70 16.76
N ASP A 294 5.39 -16.90 17.28
CA ASP A 294 6.47 -17.89 17.14
C ASP A 294 6.65 -18.29 15.66
N ILE A 295 5.55 -18.57 14.95
CA ILE A 295 5.55 -18.91 13.52
C ILE A 295 6.15 -17.78 12.67
N ILE A 296 5.78 -16.52 12.93
CA ILE A 296 6.25 -15.38 12.14
C ILE A 296 7.64 -14.88 12.58
N GLY A 297 8.28 -15.51 13.56
CA GLY A 297 9.62 -15.21 14.03
C GLY A 297 9.74 -13.97 14.91
N ARG A 298 8.66 -13.61 15.63
CA ARG A 298 8.68 -12.55 16.66
C ARG A 298 8.88 -13.13 18.04
N LYS A 299 9.91 -12.67 18.76
CA LYS A 299 10.28 -13.18 20.09
C LYS A 299 9.59 -12.45 21.25
N ALA A 300 8.61 -11.61 20.97
CA ALA A 300 7.84 -10.93 22.01
C ALA A 300 6.86 -11.91 22.67
N SER A 301 6.62 -11.74 23.97
CA SER A 301 5.53 -12.37 24.70
C SER A 301 4.23 -11.60 24.51
N VAL A 302 3.10 -12.31 24.53
CA VAL A 302 1.75 -11.68 24.55
C VAL A 302 1.43 -11.09 25.92
N GLU A 303 2.13 -11.52 26.98
CA GLU A 303 2.07 -10.97 28.31
C GLU A 303 3.06 -9.80 28.41
#